data_7e1e1d554682d673e923477884d50d56
#
_entry.id   7e1e1d554682d673e923477884d50d56
#
_cell.length_a   1.000
_cell.length_b   1.000
_cell.length_c   1.000
_cell.angle_alpha   90.00
_cell.angle_beta   90.00
_cell.angle_gamma   90.00
#
_symmetry.space_group_name_H-M   'P 1'
#
loop_
_entity.id
_entity.type
_entity.pdbx_description
1 polymer ?
#
loop_
_entity_poly.entity_id
_entity_poly.type
_entity_poly.pdbx_seq_one_letter_code
_entity_poly.pdbx_strand_id
1 'polypeptide(L)'
;KVAVEEIDGAHDLQAARLFPVCSTIEELGLVMRWMISEPELQEGKEIWKRSRRLSADEISAYANLRRLAAQRDSFRVMNWPVLARNYERSVFYQLNLDDAAHEFAIHHLELPDALPLSAPLMTRISDNMFRARVQQFSGKTYTEYERRAFGLMREGLTAAALAKKQQPHLSVYSDQIVWGRSPVRIDLAGGWTDTPPYCLNEGGNVVNIAIELNGQPPLQVYVKPCKEYKIILRSIDLGAIETVTTYEELSDFMQVGSPFSIPKAALVLAGFQPEFSADVYVTLEEQLKAFGSGIEITLLSAIPAG
;
A
#
# COMPACT_ATOMS: atom_id res chain seq x y z
N LYS A 1 -35.97 -10.32 -25.90
CA LYS A 1 -36.36 -9.67 -24.67
C LYS A 1 -37.87 -9.79 -24.55
N VAL A 2 -38.38 -9.82 -23.35
CA VAL A 2 -39.78 -10.13 -23.03
C VAL A 2 -40.54 -8.83 -22.75
N ALA A 3 -41.75 -8.69 -23.29
CA ALA A 3 -42.62 -7.57 -22.97
C ALA A 3 -43.16 -7.73 -21.53
N VAL A 4 -43.43 -6.61 -20.86
CA VAL A 4 -43.88 -6.62 -19.46
C VAL A 4 -45.19 -7.41 -19.32
N GLU A 5 -46.03 -7.36 -20.32
CA GLU A 5 -47.31 -8.06 -20.39
C GLU A 5 -47.16 -9.59 -20.49
N GLU A 6 -45.99 -10.08 -20.89
CA GLU A 6 -45.67 -11.53 -20.96
C GLU A 6 -45.19 -12.09 -19.61
N ILE A 7 -45.03 -11.24 -18.59
CA ILE A 7 -44.51 -11.61 -17.27
C ILE A 7 -45.69 -11.87 -16.31
N ASP A 8 -45.75 -13.09 -15.79
CA ASP A 8 -46.71 -13.47 -14.76
C ASP A 8 -46.29 -12.97 -13.36
N GLY A 9 -47.24 -12.58 -12.57
CA GLY A 9 -47.02 -12.15 -11.18
C GLY A 9 -46.88 -10.64 -11.03
N ALA A 10 -46.37 -10.19 -9.90
CA ALA A 10 -46.20 -8.75 -9.62
C ALA A 10 -45.05 -8.18 -10.50
N HIS A 11 -45.19 -6.92 -10.88
CA HIS A 11 -44.21 -6.22 -11.73
C HIS A 11 -43.05 -5.64 -10.90
N ASP A 12 -42.48 -6.42 -10.00
CA ASP A 12 -41.24 -6.11 -9.30
C ASP A 12 -40.20 -7.24 -9.52
N LEU A 13 -38.93 -6.93 -9.32
CA LEU A 13 -37.82 -7.84 -9.63
C LEU A 13 -37.79 -9.09 -8.75
N GLN A 14 -38.39 -9.05 -7.55
CA GLN A 14 -38.38 -10.17 -6.62
C GLN A 14 -39.59 -11.09 -6.83
N ALA A 15 -40.77 -10.51 -7.04
CA ALA A 15 -42.03 -11.24 -7.13
C ALA A 15 -42.39 -11.64 -8.60
N ALA A 16 -41.80 -11.00 -9.60
CA ALA A 16 -42.03 -11.34 -11.00
C ALA A 16 -41.52 -12.77 -11.32
N ARG A 17 -42.36 -13.58 -12.01
CA ARG A 17 -42.02 -14.94 -12.38
C ARG A 17 -41.19 -14.98 -13.68
N LEU A 18 -39.88 -14.80 -13.53
CA LEU A 18 -38.93 -14.69 -14.65
C LEU A 18 -38.13 -15.97 -14.92
N PHE A 19 -37.96 -16.83 -13.91
CA PHE A 19 -37.01 -17.97 -13.97
C PHE A 19 -37.71 -19.25 -14.35
N PRO A 20 -37.41 -19.83 -15.56
CA PRO A 20 -38.07 -21.04 -16.01
C PRO A 20 -37.56 -22.27 -15.28
N VAL A 21 -38.47 -23.20 -15.03
CA VAL A 21 -38.14 -24.56 -14.57
C VAL A 21 -37.90 -25.42 -15.80
N CYS A 22 -36.62 -25.64 -16.12
CA CYS A 22 -36.21 -26.47 -17.25
C CYS A 22 -36.13 -27.93 -16.84
N SER A 23 -36.47 -28.83 -17.78
CA SER A 23 -36.45 -30.27 -17.55
C SER A 23 -35.06 -30.89 -17.72
N THR A 24 -34.22 -30.27 -18.55
CA THR A 24 -32.84 -30.69 -18.81
C THR A 24 -31.84 -29.54 -18.72
N ILE A 25 -30.55 -29.87 -18.59
CA ILE A 25 -29.46 -28.88 -18.61
C ILE A 25 -29.35 -28.21 -19.99
N GLU A 26 -29.63 -28.93 -21.06
CA GLU A 26 -29.62 -28.42 -22.42
C GLU A 26 -30.70 -27.33 -22.60
N GLU A 27 -31.93 -27.58 -22.15
CA GLU A 27 -33.00 -26.58 -22.14
C GLU A 27 -32.57 -25.32 -21.34
N LEU A 28 -31.99 -25.50 -20.17
CA LEU A 28 -31.46 -24.38 -19.37
C LEU A 28 -30.37 -23.62 -20.14
N GLY A 29 -29.45 -24.33 -20.78
CA GLY A 29 -28.40 -23.72 -21.61
C GLY A 29 -28.96 -22.86 -22.73
N LEU A 30 -29.99 -23.33 -23.46
CA LEU A 30 -30.65 -22.57 -24.51
C LEU A 30 -31.35 -21.32 -24.00
N VAL A 31 -32.04 -21.42 -22.87
CA VAL A 31 -32.68 -20.26 -22.23
C VAL A 31 -31.65 -19.24 -21.76
N MET A 32 -30.57 -19.66 -21.12
CA MET A 32 -29.52 -18.78 -20.67
C MET A 32 -28.81 -18.06 -21.80
N ARG A 33 -28.50 -18.75 -22.90
CA ARG A 33 -27.94 -18.13 -24.12
C ARG A 33 -28.88 -17.08 -24.68
N TRP A 34 -30.18 -17.40 -24.83
CA TRP A 34 -31.19 -16.46 -25.29
C TRP A 34 -31.26 -15.21 -24.37
N MET A 35 -31.25 -15.39 -23.05
CA MET A 35 -31.37 -14.27 -22.11
C MET A 35 -30.14 -13.35 -22.08
N ILE A 36 -28.94 -13.92 -22.22
CA ILE A 36 -27.68 -13.20 -21.99
C ILE A 36 -27.04 -12.73 -23.30
N SER A 37 -26.83 -13.64 -24.25
CA SER A 37 -25.97 -13.39 -25.40
C SER A 37 -26.64 -13.46 -26.76
N GLU A 38 -27.69 -14.26 -26.91
CA GLU A 38 -28.33 -14.56 -28.22
C GLU A 38 -29.84 -14.23 -28.19
N PRO A 39 -30.24 -12.95 -28.17
CA PRO A 39 -31.66 -12.56 -28.06
C PRO A 39 -32.53 -13.05 -29.21
N GLU A 40 -31.93 -13.43 -30.36
CA GLU A 40 -32.60 -13.96 -31.51
C GLU A 40 -32.82 -15.48 -31.46
N LEU A 41 -32.33 -16.18 -30.43
CA LEU A 41 -32.46 -17.63 -30.27
C LEU A 41 -33.91 -17.98 -29.90
N GLN A 42 -34.72 -18.25 -30.93
CA GLN A 42 -36.16 -18.52 -30.76
C GLN A 42 -36.43 -19.75 -29.89
N GLU A 43 -35.63 -20.79 -30.02
CA GLU A 43 -35.78 -22.02 -29.22
C GLU A 43 -35.71 -21.74 -27.71
N GLY A 44 -34.73 -20.92 -27.28
CA GLY A 44 -34.62 -20.50 -25.87
C GLY A 44 -35.83 -19.69 -25.40
N LYS A 45 -36.34 -18.81 -26.29
CA LYS A 45 -37.55 -18.01 -26.00
C LYS A 45 -38.81 -18.89 -25.87
N GLU A 46 -38.99 -19.86 -26.73
CA GLU A 46 -40.12 -20.80 -26.71
C GLU A 46 -40.08 -21.69 -25.45
N ILE A 47 -38.91 -22.19 -25.09
CA ILE A 47 -38.72 -22.94 -23.83
C ILE A 47 -39.13 -22.05 -22.64
N TRP A 48 -38.66 -20.79 -22.60
CA TRP A 48 -39.01 -19.85 -21.52
C TRP A 48 -40.54 -19.63 -21.46
N LYS A 49 -41.20 -19.43 -22.56
CA LYS A 49 -42.65 -19.20 -22.62
C LYS A 49 -43.48 -20.40 -22.14
N ARG A 50 -43.12 -21.61 -22.57
CA ARG A 50 -43.87 -22.82 -22.21
C ARG A 50 -43.59 -23.38 -20.84
N SER A 51 -42.44 -23.01 -20.23
CA SER A 51 -42.03 -23.53 -18.94
C SER A 51 -42.81 -22.85 -17.80
N ARG A 52 -43.07 -23.60 -16.73
CA ARG A 52 -43.45 -23.01 -15.47
C ARG A 52 -42.33 -22.06 -15.02
N ARG A 53 -42.68 -20.87 -14.59
CA ARG A 53 -41.71 -19.89 -14.11
C ARG A 53 -41.84 -19.68 -12.61
N LEU A 54 -40.73 -19.39 -11.96
CA LEU A 54 -40.62 -19.04 -10.54
C LEU A 54 -40.17 -17.58 -10.42
N SER A 55 -40.56 -16.95 -9.31
CA SER A 55 -40.00 -15.67 -8.88
C SER A 55 -38.68 -15.87 -8.14
N ALA A 56 -37.93 -14.79 -7.91
CA ALA A 56 -36.74 -14.83 -7.06
C ALA A 56 -37.09 -15.24 -5.62
N ASP A 57 -38.21 -14.77 -5.09
CA ASP A 57 -38.71 -15.15 -3.76
C ASP A 57 -39.05 -16.64 -3.69
N GLU A 58 -39.75 -17.18 -4.69
CA GLU A 58 -40.04 -18.62 -4.74
C GLU A 58 -38.76 -19.47 -4.80
N ILE A 59 -37.75 -19.06 -5.60
CA ILE A 59 -36.47 -19.74 -5.66
C ILE A 59 -35.74 -19.68 -4.31
N SER A 60 -35.72 -18.52 -3.66
CA SER A 60 -35.12 -18.37 -2.35
C SER A 60 -35.74 -19.23 -1.28
N ALA A 61 -37.08 -19.38 -1.29
CA ALA A 61 -37.81 -20.21 -0.35
C ALA A 61 -37.46 -21.71 -0.47
N TYR A 62 -37.11 -22.17 -1.67
CA TYR A 62 -36.77 -23.58 -1.95
C TYR A 62 -35.26 -23.82 -2.09
N ALA A 63 -34.44 -22.77 -1.95
CA ALA A 63 -32.99 -22.90 -2.14
C ALA A 63 -32.35 -23.76 -1.04
N ASN A 64 -31.55 -24.73 -1.46
CA ASN A 64 -30.69 -25.46 -0.52
C ASN A 64 -29.45 -24.60 -0.20
N LEU A 65 -29.52 -23.83 0.88
CA LEU A 65 -28.46 -22.91 1.28
C LEU A 65 -27.11 -23.59 1.50
N ARG A 66 -27.08 -24.84 2.00
CA ARG A 66 -25.85 -25.62 2.16
C ARG A 66 -25.20 -25.94 0.82
N ARG A 67 -26.01 -26.33 -0.17
CA ARG A 67 -25.52 -26.61 -1.52
C ARG A 67 -25.03 -25.34 -2.21
N LEU A 68 -25.74 -24.23 -2.07
CA LEU A 68 -25.33 -22.94 -2.62
C LEU A 68 -24.02 -22.46 -2.00
N ALA A 69 -23.88 -22.56 -0.67
CA ALA A 69 -22.64 -22.24 0.02
C ALA A 69 -21.46 -23.10 -0.50
N ALA A 70 -21.65 -24.41 -0.58
CA ALA A 70 -20.62 -25.31 -1.11
C ALA A 70 -20.24 -25.01 -2.57
N GLN A 71 -21.22 -24.67 -3.41
CA GLN A 71 -20.95 -24.25 -4.79
C GLN A 71 -20.17 -22.92 -4.85
N ARG A 72 -20.55 -21.95 -4.03
CA ARG A 72 -19.83 -20.68 -3.92
C ARG A 72 -18.38 -20.90 -3.50
N ASP A 73 -18.17 -21.71 -2.47
CA ASP A 73 -16.82 -21.96 -1.95
C ASP A 73 -15.97 -22.72 -2.97
N SER A 74 -16.54 -23.74 -3.64
CA SER A 74 -15.87 -24.44 -4.73
C SER A 74 -15.50 -23.49 -5.89
N PHE A 75 -16.40 -22.60 -6.27
CA PHE A 75 -16.15 -21.61 -7.31
C PHE A 75 -15.06 -20.63 -6.92
N ARG A 76 -15.03 -20.15 -5.69
CA ARG A 76 -13.96 -19.29 -5.16
C ARG A 76 -12.60 -19.98 -5.23
N VAL A 77 -12.50 -21.19 -4.71
CA VAL A 77 -11.26 -22.00 -4.72
C VAL A 77 -10.72 -22.17 -6.14
N MET A 78 -11.60 -22.46 -7.13
CA MET A 78 -11.18 -22.60 -8.53
C MET A 78 -10.72 -21.29 -9.16
N ASN A 79 -11.31 -20.16 -8.79
CA ASN A 79 -11.04 -18.88 -9.43
C ASN A 79 -9.84 -18.14 -8.82
N TRP A 80 -9.51 -18.32 -7.53
CA TRP A 80 -8.40 -17.64 -6.91
C TRP A 80 -7.07 -17.77 -7.66
N PRO A 81 -6.61 -18.99 -8.03
CA PRO A 81 -5.37 -19.13 -8.80
C PRO A 81 -5.45 -18.50 -10.19
N VAL A 82 -6.62 -18.52 -10.81
CA VAL A 82 -6.84 -17.92 -12.14
C VAL A 82 -6.76 -16.40 -12.08
N LEU A 83 -7.37 -15.78 -11.08
CA LEU A 83 -7.29 -14.34 -10.85
C LEU A 83 -5.84 -13.89 -10.57
N ALA A 84 -5.12 -14.63 -9.73
CA ALA A 84 -3.74 -14.34 -9.40
C ALA A 84 -2.79 -14.45 -10.61
N ARG A 85 -2.94 -15.49 -11.44
CA ARG A 85 -2.14 -15.65 -12.68
C ARG A 85 -2.41 -14.57 -13.71
N ASN A 86 -3.64 -14.08 -13.78
CA ASN A 86 -4.06 -13.06 -14.74
C ASN A 86 -4.06 -11.65 -14.12
N TYR A 87 -3.13 -11.36 -13.21
CA TYR A 87 -3.09 -10.12 -12.43
C TYR A 87 -3.16 -8.83 -13.27
N GLU A 88 -2.65 -8.83 -14.50
CA GLU A 88 -2.68 -7.67 -15.41
C GLU A 88 -4.09 -7.32 -15.89
N ARG A 89 -4.99 -8.30 -15.91
CA ARG A 89 -6.38 -8.18 -16.42
C ARG A 89 -7.42 -8.43 -15.33
N SER A 90 -6.99 -8.82 -14.16
CA SER A 90 -7.85 -9.07 -13.01
C SER A 90 -7.68 -7.97 -11.95
N VAL A 91 -8.58 -7.96 -10.99
CA VAL A 91 -8.52 -7.09 -9.83
C VAL A 91 -7.81 -7.73 -8.62
N PHE A 92 -7.06 -8.81 -8.83
CA PHE A 92 -6.52 -9.63 -7.74
C PHE A 92 -5.79 -8.82 -6.67
N TYR A 93 -4.82 -7.98 -7.08
CA TYR A 93 -4.07 -7.14 -6.14
C TYR A 93 -4.83 -5.88 -5.65
N GLN A 94 -6.10 -5.74 -6.00
CA GLN A 94 -7.00 -4.70 -5.50
C GLN A 94 -8.04 -5.26 -4.51
N LEU A 95 -8.09 -6.59 -4.38
CA LEU A 95 -8.97 -7.28 -3.43
C LEU A 95 -8.34 -7.27 -2.02
N ASN A 96 -9.12 -7.73 -1.04
CA ASN A 96 -8.57 -8.06 0.28
C ASN A 96 -7.62 -9.27 0.12
N LEU A 97 -6.32 -9.02 0.12
CA LEU A 97 -5.30 -10.03 -0.06
C LEU A 97 -5.16 -10.95 1.16
N ASP A 98 -5.62 -10.53 2.33
CA ASP A 98 -5.63 -11.37 3.53
C ASP A 98 -6.64 -12.51 3.39
N ASP A 99 -7.86 -12.21 2.94
CA ASP A 99 -8.87 -13.22 2.61
C ASP A 99 -8.36 -14.18 1.52
N ALA A 100 -7.78 -13.65 0.46
CA ALA A 100 -7.21 -14.46 -0.60
C ALA A 100 -6.09 -15.38 -0.07
N ALA A 101 -5.18 -14.86 0.76
CA ALA A 101 -4.08 -15.60 1.34
C ALA A 101 -4.58 -16.72 2.29
N HIS A 102 -5.62 -16.43 3.06
CA HIS A 102 -6.26 -17.43 3.92
C HIS A 102 -6.85 -18.58 3.08
N GLU A 103 -7.59 -18.26 2.00
CA GLU A 103 -8.13 -19.27 1.08
C GLU A 103 -7.03 -20.13 0.42
N PHE A 104 -5.93 -19.49 -0.02
CA PHE A 104 -4.78 -20.20 -0.56
C PHE A 104 -4.16 -21.16 0.47
N ALA A 105 -4.06 -20.75 1.72
CA ALA A 105 -3.46 -21.56 2.78
C ALA A 105 -4.34 -22.74 3.15
N ILE A 106 -5.64 -22.53 3.44
CA ILE A 106 -6.55 -23.59 3.90
C ILE A 106 -6.85 -24.64 2.83
N HIS A 107 -6.87 -24.23 1.55
CA HIS A 107 -7.12 -25.13 0.42
C HIS A 107 -5.83 -25.63 -0.24
N HIS A 108 -4.67 -25.31 0.33
CA HIS A 108 -3.36 -25.69 -0.21
C HIS A 108 -3.18 -25.36 -1.70
N LEU A 109 -3.67 -24.18 -2.10
CA LEU A 109 -3.60 -23.74 -3.48
C LEU A 109 -2.15 -23.40 -3.85
N GLU A 110 -1.79 -23.69 -5.08
CA GLU A 110 -0.46 -23.41 -5.61
C GLU A 110 -0.28 -21.91 -5.82
N LEU A 111 0.80 -21.35 -5.29
CA LEU A 111 1.14 -19.94 -5.49
C LEU A 111 1.41 -19.67 -6.98
N PRO A 112 0.96 -18.54 -7.51
CA PRO A 112 1.32 -18.13 -8.87
C PRO A 112 2.84 -17.94 -8.99
N ASP A 113 3.35 -17.93 -10.22
CA ASP A 113 4.75 -17.60 -10.49
C ASP A 113 5.11 -16.22 -9.95
N ALA A 114 6.39 -16.01 -9.62
CA ALA A 114 6.88 -14.70 -9.18
C ALA A 114 6.67 -13.66 -10.29
N LEU A 115 6.25 -12.46 -9.91
CA LEU A 115 6.02 -11.38 -10.88
C LEU A 115 7.34 -10.95 -11.55
N PRO A 116 7.30 -10.62 -12.85
CA PRO A 116 8.48 -10.13 -13.56
C PRO A 116 8.92 -8.78 -13.01
N LEU A 117 10.21 -8.46 -13.19
CA LEU A 117 10.78 -7.18 -12.76
C LEU A 117 10.11 -5.96 -13.45
N SER A 118 9.52 -6.16 -14.61
CA SER A 118 8.77 -5.15 -15.37
C SER A 118 7.38 -4.84 -14.80
N ALA A 119 6.87 -5.67 -13.87
CA ALA A 119 5.58 -5.42 -13.24
C ALA A 119 5.63 -4.14 -12.37
N PRO A 120 4.52 -3.40 -12.24
CA PRO A 120 4.46 -2.19 -11.43
C PRO A 120 4.96 -2.42 -10.00
N LEU A 121 5.71 -1.46 -9.46
CA LEU A 121 6.36 -1.58 -8.15
C LEU A 121 5.36 -1.96 -7.04
N MET A 122 4.21 -1.26 -6.97
CA MET A 122 3.19 -1.55 -5.95
C MET A 122 2.61 -2.96 -6.09
N THR A 123 2.41 -3.44 -7.32
CA THR A 123 1.94 -4.81 -7.57
C THR A 123 2.95 -5.84 -7.09
N ARG A 124 4.25 -5.60 -7.29
CA ARG A 124 5.35 -6.47 -6.81
C ARG A 124 5.45 -6.47 -5.27
N ILE A 125 5.20 -5.32 -4.63
CA ILE A 125 5.14 -5.21 -3.16
C ILE A 125 3.94 -6.03 -2.65
N SER A 126 2.75 -5.83 -3.23
CA SER A 126 1.53 -6.55 -2.87
C SER A 126 1.67 -8.07 -3.08
N ASP A 127 2.33 -8.52 -4.16
CA ASP A 127 2.61 -9.94 -4.40
C ASP A 127 3.48 -10.55 -3.29
N ASN A 128 4.55 -9.87 -2.88
CA ASN A 128 5.39 -10.36 -1.80
C ASN A 128 4.66 -10.38 -0.46
N MET A 129 3.81 -9.39 -0.16
CA MET A 129 3.00 -9.38 1.06
C MET A 129 1.94 -10.50 1.03
N PHE A 130 1.27 -10.72 -0.11
CA PHE A 130 0.34 -11.84 -0.29
C PHE A 130 1.04 -13.19 -0.03
N ARG A 131 2.24 -13.41 -0.61
CA ARG A 131 3.03 -14.62 -0.39
C ARG A 131 3.43 -14.77 1.09
N ALA A 132 3.84 -13.69 1.74
CA ALA A 132 4.14 -13.70 3.18
C ALA A 132 2.93 -14.18 3.99
N ARG A 133 1.73 -13.64 3.71
CA ARG A 133 0.49 -14.01 4.39
C ARG A 133 0.10 -15.47 4.15
N VAL A 134 0.21 -15.96 2.91
CA VAL A 134 -0.04 -17.39 2.62
C VAL A 134 0.89 -18.29 3.42
N GLN A 135 2.20 -17.95 3.49
CA GLN A 135 3.16 -18.72 4.29
C GLN A 135 2.85 -18.65 5.79
N GLN A 136 2.48 -17.46 6.29
CA GLN A 136 2.10 -17.26 7.68
C GLN A 136 0.89 -18.11 8.06
N PHE A 137 -0.20 -18.06 7.29
CA PHE A 137 -1.39 -18.89 7.52
C PHE A 137 -1.11 -20.39 7.37
N SER A 138 -0.13 -20.77 6.56
CA SER A 138 0.34 -22.14 6.40
C SER A 138 1.31 -22.60 7.49
N GLY A 139 1.63 -21.77 8.49
CA GLY A 139 2.58 -22.09 9.56
C GLY A 139 4.04 -22.21 9.08
N LYS A 140 4.40 -21.57 7.95
CA LYS A 140 5.74 -21.61 7.35
C LYS A 140 6.46 -20.29 7.56
N THR A 141 7.78 -20.26 7.28
CA THR A 141 8.60 -19.04 7.34
C THR A 141 8.18 -18.06 6.26
N TYR A 142 7.86 -16.83 6.65
CA TYR A 142 7.33 -15.77 5.77
C TYR A 142 8.19 -14.51 5.70
N THR A 143 9.12 -14.33 6.65
CA THR A 143 9.94 -13.11 6.81
C THR A 143 10.78 -12.75 5.58
N GLU A 144 11.12 -13.70 4.74
CA GLU A 144 11.85 -13.47 3.49
C GLU A 144 11.01 -12.65 2.50
N TYR A 145 9.72 -12.94 2.37
CA TYR A 145 8.82 -12.19 1.50
C TYR A 145 8.55 -10.78 2.03
N GLU A 146 8.37 -10.63 3.35
CA GLU A 146 8.27 -9.30 3.96
C GLU A 146 9.52 -8.48 3.70
N ARG A 147 10.72 -9.05 3.91
CA ARG A 147 11.99 -8.38 3.63
C ARG A 147 12.09 -7.93 2.17
N ARG A 148 11.64 -8.75 1.22
CA ARG A 148 11.61 -8.39 -0.20
C ARG A 148 10.63 -7.23 -0.46
N ALA A 149 9.44 -7.26 0.12
CA ALA A 149 8.46 -6.16 -0.01
C ALA A 149 9.04 -4.84 0.50
N PHE A 150 9.67 -4.84 1.69
CA PHE A 150 10.33 -3.64 2.24
C PHE A 150 11.52 -3.19 1.39
N GLY A 151 12.31 -4.15 0.85
CA GLY A 151 13.39 -3.84 -0.09
C GLY A 151 12.91 -3.10 -1.33
N LEU A 152 11.84 -3.58 -1.94
CA LEU A 152 11.21 -2.95 -3.10
C LEU A 152 10.68 -1.54 -2.78
N MET A 153 10.07 -1.35 -1.62
CA MET A 153 9.62 -0.04 -1.17
C MET A 153 10.79 0.92 -1.02
N ARG A 154 11.87 0.49 -0.37
CA ARG A 154 13.09 1.29 -0.23
C ARG A 154 13.68 1.67 -1.58
N GLU A 155 13.79 0.71 -2.51
CA GLU A 155 14.30 0.96 -3.88
C GLU A 155 13.46 2.03 -4.59
N GLY A 156 12.12 1.94 -4.49
CA GLY A 156 11.22 2.92 -5.10
C GLY A 156 11.39 4.33 -4.53
N LEU A 157 11.49 4.45 -3.20
CA LEU A 157 11.72 5.72 -2.53
C LEU A 157 13.09 6.31 -2.88
N THR A 158 14.14 5.47 -2.87
CA THR A 158 15.50 5.89 -3.25
C THR A 158 15.55 6.33 -4.70
N ALA A 159 14.95 5.59 -5.62
CA ALA A 159 14.90 5.97 -7.04
C ALA A 159 14.20 7.31 -7.26
N ALA A 160 13.10 7.57 -6.53
CA ALA A 160 12.39 8.84 -6.60
C ALA A 160 13.23 10.02 -6.08
N ALA A 161 14.02 9.80 -5.03
CA ALA A 161 14.93 10.80 -4.49
C ALA A 161 16.13 11.05 -5.43
N LEU A 162 16.73 9.97 -5.98
CA LEU A 162 17.85 10.06 -6.94
C LEU A 162 17.47 10.74 -8.25
N ALA A 163 16.20 10.65 -8.67
CA ALA A 163 15.70 11.34 -9.85
C ALA A 163 15.67 12.87 -9.68
N LYS A 164 15.74 13.37 -8.44
CA LYS A 164 15.70 14.80 -8.10
C LYS A 164 16.96 15.22 -7.35
N LYS A 165 18.13 14.93 -7.95
CA LYS A 165 19.41 15.37 -7.38
C LYS A 165 19.39 16.85 -7.05
N GLN A 166 19.90 17.21 -5.89
CA GLN A 166 19.93 18.58 -5.38
C GLN A 166 21.36 19.11 -5.41
N GLN A 167 21.48 20.42 -5.61
CA GLN A 167 22.72 21.13 -5.36
C GLN A 167 22.50 22.09 -4.21
N PRO A 168 22.98 21.75 -3.00
CA PRO A 168 22.87 22.67 -1.88
C PRO A 168 23.63 23.98 -2.14
N HIS A 169 23.02 25.09 -1.83
CA HIS A 169 23.69 26.40 -1.90
C HIS A 169 23.36 27.23 -0.67
N LEU A 170 24.34 27.99 -0.21
CA LEU A 170 24.19 28.84 0.95
C LEU A 170 23.41 30.11 0.56
N SER A 171 22.25 30.32 1.19
CA SER A 171 21.38 31.46 0.95
C SER A 171 21.25 32.40 2.16
N VAL A 172 22.03 32.15 3.21
CA VAL A 172 22.01 32.91 4.47
C VAL A 172 23.38 33.46 4.80
N TYR A 173 23.43 34.57 5.53
CA TYR A 173 24.68 35.14 6.03
C TYR A 173 25.23 34.37 7.24
N SER A 174 26.52 34.55 7.53
CA SER A 174 27.25 33.79 8.55
C SER A 174 26.74 34.00 10.00
N ASP A 175 26.00 35.07 10.23
CA ASP A 175 25.40 35.44 11.53
C ASP A 175 23.90 35.12 11.60
N GLN A 176 23.32 34.58 10.56
CA GLN A 176 21.90 34.21 10.49
C GLN A 176 21.65 32.79 10.97
N ILE A 177 20.51 32.62 11.61
CA ILE A 177 19.98 31.32 12.04
C ILE A 177 18.67 31.06 11.31
N VAL A 178 18.56 29.90 10.68
CA VAL A 178 17.29 29.38 10.14
C VAL A 178 16.61 28.61 11.25
N TRP A 179 15.39 29.00 11.57
CA TRP A 179 14.62 28.40 12.65
C TRP A 179 13.38 27.69 12.09
N GLY A 180 13.41 26.36 12.12
CA GLY A 180 12.26 25.50 11.82
C GLY A 180 11.49 25.17 13.09
N ARG A 181 10.16 25.25 13.05
CA ARG A 181 9.25 24.90 14.14
C ARG A 181 8.12 24.02 13.63
N SER A 182 7.71 23.04 14.44
CA SER A 182 6.60 22.15 14.08
C SER A 182 5.77 21.83 15.32
N PRO A 183 4.43 21.82 15.20
CA PRO A 183 3.59 21.24 16.24
C PRO A 183 3.87 19.74 16.36
N VAL A 184 3.44 19.14 17.46
CA VAL A 184 3.45 17.68 17.63
C VAL A 184 2.11 17.09 17.20
N ARG A 185 2.15 15.92 16.61
CA ARG A 185 0.98 15.13 16.28
C ARG A 185 0.64 14.20 17.43
N ILE A 186 -0.63 14.21 17.87
CA ILE A 186 -1.17 13.19 18.76
C ILE A 186 -2.17 12.36 17.99
N ASP A 187 -1.98 11.07 17.95
CA ASP A 187 -2.86 10.13 17.31
C ASP A 187 -4.02 9.78 18.25
N LEU A 188 -5.23 10.15 17.88
CA LEU A 188 -6.45 9.88 18.64
C LEU A 188 -6.97 8.47 18.39
N ALA A 189 -6.81 7.95 17.18
CA ALA A 189 -7.18 6.60 16.78
C ALA A 189 -6.34 6.13 15.60
N GLY A 190 -6.10 4.82 15.53
CA GLY A 190 -5.44 4.18 14.40
C GLY A 190 -3.94 4.44 14.28
N GLY A 191 -3.28 4.96 15.31
CA GLY A 191 -1.83 5.13 15.31
C GLY A 191 -1.12 3.81 14.99
N TRP A 192 -0.05 3.86 14.18
CA TRP A 192 0.70 2.74 13.62
C TRP A 192 -0.03 1.91 12.54
N THR A 193 -1.31 2.13 12.26
CA THR A 193 -1.98 1.43 11.16
C THR A 193 -1.45 1.87 9.79
N ASP A 194 -0.85 3.04 9.70
CA ASP A 194 -0.18 3.58 8.51
C ASP A 194 1.26 3.06 8.33
N THR A 195 1.72 2.19 9.23
CA THR A 195 3.08 1.64 9.20
C THR A 195 3.07 0.22 8.60
N PRO A 196 4.00 -0.10 7.69
CA PRO A 196 4.18 -1.45 7.20
C PRO A 196 4.55 -2.43 8.35
N PRO A 197 4.10 -3.69 8.28
CA PRO A 197 3.37 -4.32 7.17
C PRO A 197 1.85 -4.08 7.16
N TYR A 198 1.27 -3.56 8.24
CA TYR A 198 -0.19 -3.44 8.39
C TYR A 198 -0.82 -2.65 7.23
N CYS A 199 -0.30 -1.45 6.94
CA CYS A 199 -0.85 -0.60 5.88
C CYS A 199 -0.75 -1.21 4.47
N LEU A 200 0.13 -2.17 4.24
CA LEU A 200 0.28 -2.85 2.95
C LEU A 200 -0.77 -3.95 2.75
N ASN A 201 -1.37 -4.45 3.82
CA ASN A 201 -2.39 -5.49 3.78
C ASN A 201 -3.80 -4.91 3.94
N GLU A 202 -3.99 -4.09 4.98
CA GLU A 202 -5.31 -3.64 5.43
C GLU A 202 -5.61 -2.19 5.02
N GLY A 203 -4.59 -1.47 4.54
CA GLY A 203 -4.63 -0.01 4.48
C GLY A 203 -4.52 0.61 5.86
N GLY A 204 -4.05 1.86 5.94
CA GLY A 204 -3.87 2.57 7.20
C GLY A 204 -4.78 3.79 7.29
N ASN A 205 -5.47 3.95 8.42
CA ASN A 205 -6.28 5.13 8.70
C ASN A 205 -5.91 5.66 10.08
N VAL A 206 -5.36 6.87 10.13
CA VAL A 206 -4.97 7.53 11.38
C VAL A 206 -5.77 8.82 11.53
N VAL A 207 -6.41 8.99 12.68
CA VAL A 207 -7.02 10.25 13.09
C VAL A 207 -6.11 10.91 14.10
N ASN A 208 -5.59 12.08 13.75
CA ASN A 208 -4.67 12.81 14.61
C ASN A 208 -5.01 14.29 14.72
N ILE A 209 -4.46 14.93 15.74
CA ILE A 209 -4.48 16.39 15.91
C ILE A 209 -3.06 16.92 16.06
N ALA A 210 -2.82 18.10 15.50
CA ALA A 210 -1.60 18.85 15.73
C ALA A 210 -1.80 19.75 16.96
N ILE A 211 -0.87 19.70 17.91
CA ILE A 211 -0.93 20.50 19.13
C ILE A 211 0.34 21.33 19.33
N GLU A 212 0.20 22.42 20.05
CA GLU A 212 1.28 23.25 20.54
C GLU A 212 1.22 23.31 22.08
N LEU A 213 2.38 23.49 22.71
CA LEU A 213 2.47 23.64 24.15
C LEU A 213 2.45 25.13 24.51
N ASN A 214 1.35 25.60 25.12
CA ASN A 214 1.16 27.00 25.47
C ASN A 214 1.41 27.99 24.32
N GLY A 215 0.94 27.62 23.10
CA GLY A 215 1.13 28.41 21.89
C GLY A 215 2.56 28.36 21.33
N GLN A 216 3.38 27.41 21.76
CA GLN A 216 4.72 27.18 21.22
C GLN A 216 4.82 25.79 20.58
N PRO A 217 5.27 25.70 19.33
CA PRO A 217 5.57 24.42 18.69
C PRO A 217 6.67 23.68 19.48
N PRO A 218 6.43 22.44 19.92
CA PRO A 218 7.37 21.73 20.79
C PRO A 218 8.58 21.16 20.06
N LEU A 219 8.51 21.01 18.72
CA LEU A 219 9.62 20.54 17.91
C LEU A 219 10.29 21.73 17.24
N GLN A 220 11.58 21.90 17.50
CA GLN A 220 12.35 23.04 16.99
C GLN A 220 13.70 22.58 16.44
N VAL A 221 14.09 23.17 15.33
CA VAL A 221 15.38 22.95 14.69
C VAL A 221 16.02 24.30 14.37
N TYR A 222 17.24 24.48 14.81
CA TYR A 222 18.03 25.66 14.50
C TYR A 222 19.19 25.25 13.59
N VAL A 223 19.33 25.89 12.45
CA VAL A 223 20.41 25.64 11.50
C VAL A 223 21.17 26.95 11.27
N LYS A 224 22.48 26.89 11.42
CA LYS A 224 23.35 28.04 11.15
C LYS A 224 24.63 27.63 10.42
N PRO A 225 25.23 28.53 9.66
CA PRO A 225 26.58 28.34 9.12
C PRO A 225 27.62 28.24 10.27
N CYS A 226 28.66 27.47 10.07
CA CYS A 226 29.81 27.47 10.96
C CYS A 226 31.13 27.64 10.16
N LYS A 227 32.16 28.18 10.80
CA LYS A 227 33.42 28.55 10.13
C LYS A 227 34.22 27.33 9.67
N GLU A 228 34.10 26.23 10.38
CA GLU A 228 34.81 24.99 10.06
C GLU A 228 33.98 24.18 9.06
N TYR A 229 34.64 23.62 8.03
CA TYR A 229 33.97 22.82 6.99
C TYR A 229 33.65 21.40 7.49
N LYS A 230 32.69 21.33 8.42
CA LYS A 230 32.18 20.12 9.04
C LYS A 230 30.69 20.30 9.37
N ILE A 231 30.00 19.21 9.67
CA ILE A 231 28.62 19.24 10.16
C ILE A 231 28.63 18.95 11.66
N ILE A 232 27.98 19.80 12.44
CA ILE A 232 27.83 19.65 13.90
C ILE A 232 26.36 19.43 14.18
N LEU A 233 26.04 18.30 14.81
CA LEU A 233 24.69 17.93 15.23
C LEU A 233 24.59 17.99 16.73
N ARG A 234 23.59 18.70 17.26
CA ARG A 234 23.31 18.84 18.69
C ARG A 234 21.87 18.51 19.01
N SER A 235 21.62 17.82 20.12
CA SER A 235 20.30 17.64 20.69
C SER A 235 20.31 18.25 22.08
N ILE A 236 19.48 19.27 22.31
CA ILE A 236 19.41 19.97 23.61
C ILE A 236 18.76 19.07 24.66
N ASP A 237 17.68 18.42 24.30
CA ASP A 237 16.88 17.52 25.13
C ASP A 237 17.65 16.27 25.58
N LEU A 238 18.50 15.73 24.72
CA LEU A 238 19.31 14.52 25.00
C LEU A 238 20.72 14.87 25.50
N GLY A 239 21.14 16.14 25.44
CA GLY A 239 22.51 16.54 25.75
C GLY A 239 23.58 15.92 24.85
N ALA A 240 23.20 15.47 23.66
CA ALA A 240 24.08 14.78 22.73
C ALA A 240 24.68 15.74 21.72
N ILE A 241 25.94 15.47 21.32
CA ILE A 241 26.66 16.21 20.29
C ILE A 241 27.41 15.20 19.43
N GLU A 242 27.32 15.39 18.11
CA GLU A 242 28.07 14.61 17.12
C GLU A 242 28.69 15.54 16.07
N THR A 243 29.91 15.24 15.65
CA THR A 243 30.58 15.95 14.56
C THR A 243 30.74 14.97 13.40
N VAL A 244 30.30 15.38 12.21
CA VAL A 244 30.37 14.62 10.97
C VAL A 244 31.34 15.32 10.02
N THR A 245 32.34 14.59 9.58
CA THR A 245 33.45 15.07 8.74
C THR A 245 33.60 14.31 7.43
N THR A 246 32.97 13.13 7.35
CA THR A 246 33.04 12.26 6.17
C THR A 246 31.66 11.86 5.66
N TYR A 247 31.59 11.39 4.42
CA TYR A 247 30.36 10.86 3.86
C TYR A 247 29.90 9.56 4.55
N GLU A 248 30.84 8.74 5.02
CA GLU A 248 30.55 7.51 5.75
C GLU A 248 29.83 7.83 7.06
N GLU A 249 30.35 8.78 7.83
CA GLU A 249 29.71 9.26 9.08
C GLU A 249 28.32 9.86 8.80
N LEU A 250 28.16 10.60 7.70
CA LEU A 250 26.87 11.17 7.30
C LEU A 250 25.87 10.08 6.89
N SER A 251 26.35 9.01 6.25
CA SER A 251 25.53 7.88 5.78
C SER A 251 25.09 6.93 6.89
N ASP A 252 25.66 7.06 8.09
CA ASP A 252 25.35 6.22 9.26
C ASP A 252 24.04 6.69 9.97
N PHE A 253 22.98 6.88 9.17
CA PHE A 253 21.65 7.24 9.68
C PHE A 253 20.75 6.04 9.96
N MET A 254 21.19 4.83 9.63
CA MET A 254 20.43 3.58 9.87
C MET A 254 20.71 2.98 11.24
N GLN A 255 21.60 3.57 12.04
CA GLN A 255 21.95 3.08 13.36
C GLN A 255 20.75 3.26 14.32
N VAL A 256 20.20 2.13 14.78
CA VAL A 256 19.07 2.11 15.71
C VAL A 256 19.48 2.79 17.03
N GLY A 257 18.65 3.74 17.48
CA GLY A 257 18.89 4.49 18.73
C GLY A 257 19.79 5.72 18.59
N SER A 258 20.32 6.02 17.40
CA SER A 258 21.06 7.27 17.18
C SER A 258 20.12 8.48 17.24
N PRO A 259 20.41 9.51 18.05
CA PRO A 259 19.61 10.74 18.14
C PRO A 259 19.70 11.58 16.85
N PHE A 260 20.62 11.28 15.96
CA PHE A 260 20.92 12.07 14.77
C PHE A 260 20.60 11.38 13.44
N SER A 261 19.91 10.24 13.46
CA SER A 261 19.48 9.53 12.22
C SER A 261 18.64 10.42 11.31
N ILE A 262 17.66 11.16 11.87
CA ILE A 262 16.76 12.03 11.07
C ILE A 262 17.52 13.21 10.43
N PRO A 263 18.31 14.03 11.17
CA PRO A 263 19.06 15.13 10.55
C PRO A 263 20.13 14.65 9.56
N LYS A 264 20.79 13.50 9.78
CA LYS A 264 21.71 12.91 8.81
C LYS A 264 20.97 12.53 7.52
N ALA A 265 19.86 11.82 7.63
CA ALA A 265 19.05 11.44 6.46
C ALA A 265 18.52 12.67 5.70
N ALA A 266 18.10 13.72 6.43
CA ALA A 266 17.67 14.97 5.80
C ALA A 266 18.80 15.67 5.02
N LEU A 267 20.00 15.71 5.55
CA LEU A 267 21.17 16.26 4.86
C LEU A 267 21.54 15.45 3.61
N VAL A 268 21.51 14.13 3.72
CA VAL A 268 21.73 13.23 2.56
C VAL A 268 20.74 13.54 1.44
N LEU A 269 19.45 13.59 1.77
CA LEU A 269 18.38 13.90 0.79
C LEU A 269 18.45 15.33 0.27
N ALA A 270 19.01 16.27 1.04
CA ALA A 270 19.27 17.64 0.59
C ALA A 270 20.47 17.76 -0.37
N GLY A 271 21.16 16.66 -0.66
CA GLY A 271 22.26 16.61 -1.62
C GLY A 271 23.66 16.69 -1.01
N PHE A 272 23.81 16.56 0.33
CA PHE A 272 25.13 16.50 0.97
C PHE A 272 25.76 15.10 0.95
N GLN A 273 25.45 14.32 -0.10
CA GLN A 273 26.08 13.04 -0.37
C GLN A 273 26.19 12.84 -1.89
N PRO A 274 27.27 12.19 -2.39
CA PRO A 274 27.54 12.08 -3.83
C PRO A 274 26.39 11.49 -4.66
N GLU A 275 25.67 10.50 -4.10
CA GLU A 275 24.54 9.85 -4.80
C GLU A 275 23.37 10.81 -5.04
N PHE A 276 23.11 11.73 -4.12
CA PHE A 276 21.99 12.67 -4.13
C PHE A 276 22.40 14.09 -4.58
N SER A 277 23.70 14.34 -4.73
CA SER A 277 24.23 15.61 -5.20
C SER A 277 24.14 15.73 -6.72
N ALA A 278 23.81 16.93 -7.22
CA ALA A 278 23.90 17.24 -8.64
C ALA A 278 25.35 17.36 -9.12
N ASP A 279 26.25 17.81 -8.23
CA ASP A 279 27.69 17.94 -8.49
C ASP A 279 28.47 16.77 -7.86
N VAL A 280 29.69 16.56 -8.32
CA VAL A 280 30.57 15.49 -7.85
C VAL A 280 31.68 16.07 -6.98
N TYR A 281 31.78 15.60 -5.76
CA TYR A 281 32.82 15.95 -4.79
C TYR A 281 33.48 14.67 -4.27
N VAL A 282 34.79 14.70 -3.99
CA VAL A 282 35.54 13.55 -3.47
C VAL A 282 35.31 13.39 -1.96
N THR A 283 35.24 14.52 -1.25
CA THR A 283 35.08 14.53 0.22
C THR A 283 33.94 15.46 0.64
N LEU A 284 33.37 15.20 1.82
CA LEU A 284 32.37 16.07 2.43
C LEU A 284 32.94 17.49 2.67
N GLU A 285 34.21 17.59 3.05
CA GLU A 285 34.90 18.88 3.24
C GLU A 285 34.95 19.70 1.95
N GLU A 286 35.27 19.08 0.82
CA GLU A 286 35.25 19.75 -0.51
C GLU A 286 33.85 20.25 -0.85
N GLN A 287 32.83 19.44 -0.60
CA GLN A 287 31.45 19.84 -0.83
C GLN A 287 31.04 21.02 0.07
N LEU A 288 31.40 20.99 1.35
CA LEU A 288 31.13 22.10 2.28
C LEU A 288 31.91 23.39 1.92
N LYS A 289 33.13 23.27 1.36
CA LYS A 289 33.86 24.41 0.79
C LYS A 289 33.14 25.00 -0.41
N ALA A 290 32.64 24.16 -1.29
CA ALA A 290 31.84 24.60 -2.45
C ALA A 290 30.49 25.19 -2.01
N PHE A 291 29.86 24.65 -0.98
CA PHE A 291 28.68 25.21 -0.32
C PHE A 291 28.96 26.57 0.33
N GLY A 292 30.18 26.82 0.79
CA GLY A 292 30.65 28.09 1.35
C GLY A 292 30.68 28.12 2.89
N SER A 293 30.31 27.07 3.58
CA SER A 293 30.29 26.99 5.05
C SER A 293 30.21 25.57 5.54
N GLY A 294 30.59 25.31 6.78
CA GLY A 294 30.08 24.16 7.54
C GLY A 294 28.64 24.41 8.03
N ILE A 295 28.04 23.41 8.63
CA ILE A 295 26.64 23.44 9.06
C ILE A 295 26.54 23.02 10.52
N GLU A 296 25.90 23.83 11.35
CA GLU A 296 25.54 23.45 12.71
C GLU A 296 24.01 23.31 12.80
N ILE A 297 23.53 22.12 13.21
CA ILE A 297 22.11 21.81 13.41
C ILE A 297 21.89 21.52 14.88
N THR A 298 21.00 22.28 15.50
CA THR A 298 20.58 22.07 16.88
C THR A 298 19.12 21.67 16.94
N LEU A 299 18.85 20.54 17.55
CA LEU A 299 17.51 19.97 17.73
C LEU A 299 17.01 20.23 19.15
N LEU A 300 15.75 20.55 19.29
CA LEU A 300 15.02 20.62 20.55
C LEU A 300 13.68 19.93 20.41
N SER A 301 13.45 18.92 21.24
CA SER A 301 12.12 18.32 21.45
C SER A 301 11.68 18.63 22.88
N ALA A 302 10.60 19.39 23.03
CA ALA A 302 10.01 19.68 24.33
C ALA A 302 9.04 18.59 24.80
N ILE A 303 8.97 17.48 24.08
CA ILE A 303 8.16 16.31 24.39
C ILE A 303 9.04 15.05 24.30
N PRO A 304 8.78 14.03 25.12
CA PRO A 304 9.45 12.74 24.97
C PRO A 304 9.08 12.11 23.63
N ALA A 305 10.00 11.30 23.07
CA ALA A 305 9.67 10.43 21.95
C ALA A 305 8.66 9.38 22.42
N GLY A 306 7.57 9.25 21.68
CA GLY A 306 6.48 8.31 21.94
C GLY A 306 6.63 6.99 21.22
#